data_4b7b15d18a5ca16f830ff31ba729e953
#
_entry.id   4b7b15d18a5ca16f830ff31ba729e953
#
_cell.length_a   1.000
_cell.length_b   1.000
_cell.length_c   1.000
_cell.angle_alpha   90.00
_cell.angle_beta   90.00
_cell.angle_gamma   90.00
#
_symmetry.space_group_name_H-M   'P 1'
#
loop_
_entity.id
_entity.type
_entity.pdbx_description
1 polymer ?
#
loop_
_entity_poly.entity_id
_entity_poly.type
_entity_poly.pdbx_seq_one_letter_code
_entity_poly.pdbx_strand_id
1 'polypeptide(L)'
;MVSLFKHPKRRLKKLLKDGEYDEAIEFGKSLESEYHDDSDFMFIMGSVFYILEDSKKALPYFEKSFQLNDSDVETLSLKTNVHLSLEQKDEAIDCCYRILKLQSNNSEAKELLDKLENL
;
A
#
# COMPACT_ATOMS: atom_id res chain seq x y z
N MET A 1 -7.11 24.27 1.22
CA MET A 1 -8.15 24.11 2.25
C MET A 1 -7.56 23.53 3.52
N VAL A 2 -7.87 24.11 4.65
CA VAL A 2 -7.36 23.63 5.94
C VAL A 2 -8.30 22.54 6.48
N SER A 3 -7.73 21.44 6.96
CA SER A 3 -8.52 20.38 7.57
C SER A 3 -9.19 20.85 8.85
N LEU A 4 -10.42 20.41 9.08
CA LEU A 4 -11.16 20.68 10.32
C LEU A 4 -10.59 19.93 11.50
N PHE A 5 -9.76 18.91 11.26
CA PHE A 5 -9.17 18.07 12.29
C PHE A 5 -7.71 18.42 12.49
N LYS A 6 -7.29 18.52 13.74
CA LYS A 6 -5.92 18.90 14.11
C LYS A 6 -4.89 17.86 13.66
N HIS A 7 -5.27 16.57 13.64
CA HIS A 7 -4.38 15.46 13.26
C HIS A 7 -5.14 14.48 12.36
N PRO A 8 -5.42 14.87 11.11
CA PRO A 8 -6.29 14.05 10.25
C PRO A 8 -5.71 12.67 9.91
N LYS A 9 -4.39 12.57 9.69
CA LYS A 9 -3.80 11.24 9.42
C LYS A 9 -3.87 10.33 10.65
N ARG A 10 -3.72 10.88 11.84
CA ARG A 10 -3.86 10.11 13.08
C ARG A 10 -5.28 9.58 13.23
N ARG A 11 -6.27 10.42 12.96
CA ARG A 11 -7.67 10.00 13.00
C ARG A 11 -7.94 8.91 11.98
N LEU A 12 -7.40 9.06 10.76
CA LEU A 12 -7.56 8.07 9.70
C LEU A 12 -6.95 6.72 10.12
N LYS A 13 -5.74 6.74 10.70
CA LYS A 13 -5.10 5.53 11.21
C LYS A 13 -5.93 4.87 12.30
N LYS A 14 -6.54 5.65 13.17
CA LYS A 14 -7.38 5.13 14.24
C LYS A 14 -8.64 4.46 13.68
N LEU A 15 -9.28 5.07 12.68
CA LEU A 15 -10.44 4.47 12.03
C LEU A 15 -10.07 3.11 11.41
N LEU A 16 -8.91 3.05 10.76
CA LEU A 16 -8.41 1.79 10.20
C LEU A 16 -8.17 0.75 11.29
N LYS A 17 -7.50 1.12 12.36
CA LYS A 17 -7.20 0.24 13.48
C LYS A 17 -8.47 -0.29 14.15
N ASP A 18 -9.50 0.56 14.27
CA ASP A 18 -10.75 0.21 14.91
C ASP A 18 -11.71 -0.57 13.99
N GLY A 19 -11.31 -0.81 12.75
CA GLY A 19 -12.14 -1.54 11.79
C GLY A 19 -13.27 -0.73 11.19
N GLU A 20 -13.22 0.60 11.35
CA GLU A 20 -14.24 1.51 10.81
C GLU A 20 -13.90 1.87 9.36
N TYR A 21 -13.95 0.86 8.48
CA TYR A 21 -13.43 0.99 7.12
C TYR A 21 -14.24 1.93 6.24
N ASP A 22 -15.58 1.89 6.34
CA ASP A 22 -16.42 2.79 5.55
C ASP A 22 -16.18 4.25 5.92
N GLU A 23 -16.07 4.53 7.23
CA GLU A 23 -15.74 5.88 7.70
C GLU A 23 -14.33 6.29 7.26
N ALA A 24 -13.38 5.34 7.30
CA ALA A 24 -12.01 5.61 6.88
C ALA A 24 -11.96 6.00 5.40
N ILE A 25 -12.70 5.30 4.55
CA ILE A 25 -12.76 5.61 3.12
C ILE A 25 -13.38 7.00 2.90
N GLU A 26 -14.51 7.27 3.53
CA GLU A 26 -15.20 8.55 3.39
C GLU A 26 -14.34 9.71 3.88
N PHE A 27 -13.78 9.55 5.08
CA PHE A 27 -12.90 10.58 5.66
C PHE A 27 -11.64 10.76 4.82
N GLY A 28 -11.00 9.66 4.41
CA GLY A 28 -9.81 9.69 3.58
C GLY A 28 -10.04 10.39 2.25
N LYS A 29 -11.15 10.10 1.59
CA LYS A 29 -11.48 10.76 0.33
C LYS A 29 -11.65 12.26 0.49
N SER A 30 -12.17 12.72 1.62
CA SER A 30 -12.28 14.14 1.91
C SER A 30 -10.92 14.82 2.07
N LEU A 31 -9.87 14.06 2.34
CA LEU A 31 -8.51 14.55 2.57
C LEU A 31 -7.59 14.43 1.35
N GLU A 32 -8.02 13.75 0.29
CA GLU A 32 -7.12 13.41 -0.83
C GLU A 32 -6.47 14.62 -1.50
N SER A 33 -7.20 15.71 -1.70
CA SER A 33 -6.62 16.89 -2.33
C SER A 33 -5.55 17.55 -1.46
N GLU A 34 -5.72 17.51 -0.15
CA GLU A 34 -4.77 18.07 0.82
C GLU A 34 -3.51 17.21 0.92
N TYR A 35 -3.66 15.89 0.85
CA TYR A 35 -2.57 14.92 1.06
C TYR A 35 -2.14 14.20 -0.21
N HIS A 36 -2.37 14.77 -1.38
CA HIS A 36 -2.07 14.10 -2.66
C HIS A 36 -0.58 13.76 -2.86
N ASP A 37 0.32 14.47 -2.20
CA ASP A 37 1.78 14.21 -2.27
C ASP A 37 2.34 13.60 -0.99
N ASP A 38 1.50 13.01 -0.16
CA ASP A 38 1.91 12.40 1.10
C ASP A 38 1.91 10.88 0.95
N SER A 39 3.12 10.27 0.94
CA SER A 39 3.24 8.83 0.76
C SER A 39 2.59 8.03 1.87
N ASP A 40 2.66 8.51 3.11
CA ASP A 40 2.05 7.86 4.27
C ASP A 40 0.52 7.83 4.14
N PHE A 41 -0.07 8.96 3.71
CA PHE A 41 -1.51 9.02 3.45
C PHE A 41 -1.92 8.01 2.37
N MET A 42 -1.17 7.96 1.27
CA MET A 42 -1.46 7.01 0.19
C MET A 42 -1.34 5.57 0.67
N PHE A 43 -0.33 5.28 1.48
CA PHE A 43 -0.16 3.96 2.09
C PHE A 43 -1.37 3.59 2.97
N ILE A 44 -1.84 4.52 3.79
CA ILE A 44 -3.00 4.28 4.66
C ILE A 44 -4.25 3.97 3.82
N MET A 45 -4.50 4.76 2.79
CA MET A 45 -5.66 4.55 1.92
C MET A 45 -5.57 3.19 1.19
N GLY A 46 -4.40 2.87 0.67
CA GLY A 46 -4.18 1.56 0.06
C GLY A 46 -4.43 0.43 1.04
N SER A 47 -3.99 0.60 2.28
CA SER A 47 -4.16 -0.41 3.33
C SER A 47 -5.63 -0.66 3.67
N VAL A 48 -6.46 0.39 3.68
CA VAL A 48 -7.90 0.22 3.92
C VAL A 48 -8.50 -0.69 2.85
N PHE A 49 -8.23 -0.39 1.57
CA PHE A 49 -8.75 -1.22 0.49
C PHE A 49 -8.13 -2.62 0.47
N TYR A 50 -6.86 -2.74 0.84
CA TYR A 50 -6.18 -4.03 0.94
C TYR A 50 -6.86 -4.93 1.98
N ILE A 51 -7.19 -4.40 3.14
CA ILE A 51 -7.88 -5.15 4.20
C ILE A 51 -9.27 -5.58 3.75
N LEU A 52 -9.94 -4.74 2.96
CA LEU A 52 -11.25 -5.07 2.39
C LEU A 52 -11.15 -6.01 1.17
N GLU A 53 -9.96 -6.47 0.84
CA GLU A 53 -9.68 -7.35 -0.30
C GLU A 53 -10.09 -6.74 -1.64
N ASP A 54 -10.07 -5.41 -1.72
CA ASP A 54 -10.32 -4.68 -2.97
C ASP A 54 -8.99 -4.30 -3.61
N SER A 55 -8.37 -5.28 -4.26
CA SER A 55 -7.03 -5.13 -4.85
C SER A 55 -6.99 -4.08 -5.95
N LYS A 56 -8.06 -3.97 -6.74
CA LYS A 56 -8.11 -2.98 -7.84
C LYS A 56 -8.06 -1.55 -7.31
N LYS A 57 -8.71 -1.28 -6.19
CA LYS A 57 -8.69 0.05 -5.57
C LYS A 57 -7.44 0.27 -4.74
N ALA A 58 -6.90 -0.78 -4.12
CA ALA A 58 -5.68 -0.68 -3.33
C ALA A 58 -4.46 -0.33 -4.18
N LEU A 59 -4.34 -0.93 -5.36
CA LEU A 59 -3.14 -0.82 -6.19
C LEU A 59 -2.76 0.63 -6.53
N PRO A 60 -3.66 1.50 -7.02
CA PRO A 60 -3.28 2.88 -7.34
C PRO A 60 -2.72 3.65 -6.15
N TYR A 61 -3.25 3.41 -4.95
CA TYR A 61 -2.75 4.05 -3.74
C TYR A 61 -1.35 3.57 -3.40
N PHE A 62 -1.09 2.27 -3.47
CA PHE A 62 0.25 1.73 -3.21
C PHE A 62 1.25 2.17 -4.28
N GLU A 63 0.82 2.25 -5.53
CA GLU A 63 1.68 2.76 -6.61
C GLU A 63 2.07 4.21 -6.36
N LYS A 64 1.12 5.05 -5.96
CA LYS A 64 1.40 6.45 -5.64
C LYS A 64 2.29 6.56 -4.40
N SER A 65 2.01 5.77 -3.37
CA SER A 65 2.82 5.74 -2.16
C SER A 65 4.28 5.40 -2.49
N PHE A 66 4.50 4.37 -3.29
CA PHE A 66 5.84 3.96 -3.68
C PHE A 66 6.53 4.98 -4.58
N GLN A 67 5.77 5.61 -5.48
CA GLN A 67 6.29 6.69 -6.33
C GLN A 67 6.82 7.86 -5.49
N LEU A 68 6.15 8.16 -4.39
CA LEU A 68 6.54 9.25 -3.49
C LEU A 68 7.66 8.85 -2.52
N ASN A 69 7.77 7.57 -2.20
CA ASN A 69 8.80 7.01 -1.32
C ASN A 69 9.21 5.63 -1.83
N ASP A 70 10.20 5.61 -2.72
CA ASP A 70 10.62 4.41 -3.45
C ASP A 70 11.56 3.48 -2.67
N SER A 71 11.81 3.77 -1.40
CA SER A 71 12.63 2.91 -0.53
C SER A 71 11.81 2.18 0.54
N ASP A 72 10.49 2.28 0.50
CA ASP A 72 9.62 1.67 1.48
C ASP A 72 9.33 0.20 1.13
N VAL A 73 10.02 -0.70 1.81
CA VAL A 73 9.86 -2.14 1.61
C VAL A 73 8.46 -2.63 1.98
N GLU A 74 7.84 -2.03 3.00
CA GLU A 74 6.48 -2.40 3.39
C GLU A 74 5.48 -2.15 2.27
N THR A 75 5.57 -1.01 1.61
CA THR A 75 4.72 -0.70 0.45
C THR A 75 4.96 -1.71 -0.68
N LEU A 76 6.22 -2.05 -0.96
CA LEU A 76 6.54 -3.05 -1.99
C LEU A 76 5.97 -4.42 -1.64
N SER A 77 6.03 -4.81 -0.36
CA SER A 77 5.49 -6.09 0.09
C SER A 77 3.98 -6.16 -0.13
N LEU A 78 3.25 -5.09 0.21
CA LEU A 78 1.81 -5.05 -0.01
C LEU A 78 1.47 -4.98 -1.50
N LYS A 79 2.24 -4.23 -2.30
CA LYS A 79 2.07 -4.24 -3.76
C LYS A 79 2.25 -5.63 -4.34
N THR A 80 3.23 -6.38 -3.85
CA THR A 80 3.44 -7.76 -4.30
C THR A 80 2.18 -8.58 -4.08
N ASN A 81 1.60 -8.52 -2.89
CA ASN A 81 0.40 -9.26 -2.55
C ASN A 81 -0.79 -8.82 -3.41
N VAL A 82 -0.91 -7.53 -3.67
CA VAL A 82 -1.98 -7.00 -4.51
C VAL A 82 -1.83 -7.50 -5.94
N HIS A 83 -0.62 -7.46 -6.50
CA HIS A 83 -0.37 -7.98 -7.85
C HIS A 83 -0.70 -9.47 -7.95
N LEU A 84 -0.33 -10.26 -6.93
CA LEU A 84 -0.69 -11.68 -6.92
C LEU A 84 -2.20 -11.88 -6.89
N SER A 85 -2.91 -11.08 -6.10
CA SER A 85 -4.36 -11.13 -6.04
C SER A 85 -5.02 -10.80 -7.38
N LEU A 86 -4.37 -9.94 -8.18
CA LEU A 86 -4.84 -9.56 -9.52
C LEU A 86 -4.29 -10.46 -10.62
N GLU A 87 -3.63 -11.56 -10.25
CA GLU A 87 -3.03 -12.51 -11.20
C GLU A 87 -1.98 -11.85 -12.10
N GLN A 88 -1.27 -10.87 -11.55
CA GLN A 88 -0.20 -10.14 -12.24
C GLN A 88 1.15 -10.65 -11.75
N LYS A 89 1.51 -11.85 -12.20
CA LYS A 89 2.71 -12.55 -11.76
C LYS A 89 4.00 -11.78 -12.06
N ASP A 90 4.11 -11.22 -13.28
CA ASP A 90 5.34 -10.53 -13.68
C ASP A 90 5.58 -9.27 -12.83
N GLU A 91 4.52 -8.54 -12.51
CA GLU A 91 4.60 -7.37 -11.65
C GLU A 91 4.98 -7.76 -10.22
N ALA A 92 4.47 -8.90 -9.74
CA ALA A 92 4.83 -9.42 -8.42
C ALA A 92 6.31 -9.80 -8.36
N ILE A 93 6.82 -10.43 -9.41
CA ILE A 93 8.24 -10.80 -9.53
C ILE A 93 9.10 -9.53 -9.50
N ASP A 94 8.73 -8.51 -10.26
CA ASP A 94 9.45 -7.23 -10.26
C ASP A 94 9.52 -6.61 -8.88
N CYS A 95 8.41 -6.63 -8.13
CA CYS A 95 8.40 -6.14 -6.76
C CYS A 95 9.36 -6.93 -5.86
N CYS A 96 9.42 -8.25 -5.99
CA CYS A 96 10.34 -9.08 -5.22
C CYS A 96 11.81 -8.69 -5.49
N TYR A 97 12.16 -8.47 -6.75
CA TYR A 97 13.51 -8.02 -7.08
C TYR A 97 13.83 -6.66 -6.48
N ARG A 98 12.87 -5.75 -6.50
CA ARG A 98 13.06 -4.43 -5.88
C ARG A 98 13.24 -4.52 -4.38
N ILE A 99 12.48 -5.39 -3.69
CA ILE A 99 12.65 -5.63 -2.26
C ILE A 99 14.07 -6.15 -2.00
N LEU A 100 14.53 -7.12 -2.79
CA LEU A 100 15.86 -7.71 -2.60
C LEU A 100 16.98 -6.72 -2.91
N LYS A 101 16.73 -5.74 -3.76
CA LYS A 101 17.68 -4.66 -4.02
C LYS A 101 17.84 -3.75 -2.80
N LEU A 102 16.75 -3.53 -2.06
CA LEU A 102 16.75 -2.71 -0.84
C LEU A 102 17.17 -3.52 0.39
N GLN A 103 16.77 -4.78 0.45
CA GLN A 103 17.06 -5.70 1.55
C GLN A 103 17.49 -7.04 0.97
N SER A 104 18.80 -7.20 0.71
CA SER A 104 19.34 -8.38 0.02
C SER A 104 19.10 -9.69 0.76
N ASN A 105 18.86 -9.65 2.06
CA ASN A 105 18.63 -10.84 2.89
C ASN A 105 17.15 -11.00 3.30
N ASN A 106 16.24 -10.34 2.61
CA ASN A 106 14.80 -10.49 2.89
C ASN A 106 14.35 -11.90 2.50
N SER A 107 14.13 -12.75 3.50
CA SER A 107 13.81 -14.17 3.27
C SER A 107 12.44 -14.36 2.63
N GLU A 108 11.46 -13.55 3.00
CA GLU A 108 10.10 -13.65 2.42
C GLU A 108 10.13 -13.38 0.92
N ALA A 109 10.85 -12.33 0.51
CA ALA A 109 10.98 -11.98 -0.89
C ALA A 109 11.71 -13.08 -1.68
N LYS A 110 12.77 -13.66 -1.09
CA LYS A 110 13.50 -14.77 -1.71
C LYS A 110 12.62 -15.99 -1.91
N GLU A 111 11.88 -16.38 -0.88
CA GLU A 111 10.99 -17.54 -0.94
C GLU A 111 9.88 -17.35 -1.96
N LEU A 112 9.27 -16.18 -1.96
CA LEU A 112 8.19 -15.89 -2.89
C LEU A 112 8.71 -15.85 -4.33
N LEU A 113 9.85 -15.20 -4.55
CA LEU A 113 10.48 -15.13 -5.87
C LEU A 113 10.76 -16.53 -6.42
N ASP A 114 11.33 -17.39 -5.56
CA ASP A 114 11.62 -18.78 -5.95
C ASP A 114 10.35 -19.52 -6.36
N LYS A 115 9.29 -19.38 -5.59
CA LYS A 115 8.00 -20.00 -5.92
C LYS A 115 7.44 -19.46 -7.24
N LEU A 116 7.50 -18.17 -7.45
CA LEU A 116 6.94 -17.55 -8.65
C LEU A 116 7.72 -17.90 -9.91
N GLU A 117 9.04 -17.97 -9.82
CA GLU A 117 9.89 -18.28 -10.98
C GLU A 117 9.92 -19.76 -11.31
N ASN A 118 9.55 -20.63 -10.40
CA ASN A 118 9.55 -22.08 -10.60
C ASN A 118 8.16 -22.67 -10.86
N LEU A 119 7.19 -21.86 -11.13
CA LEU A 119 5.85 -22.32 -11.49
C LEU A 119 5.77 -22.72 -12.98
#